data_f227a032ecaa056128643294c013306b
#
_entry.id   f227a032ecaa056128643294c013306b
#
_cell.length_a   1.000
_cell.length_b   1.000
_cell.length_c   1.000
_cell.angle_alpha   90.00
_cell.angle_beta   90.00
_cell.angle_gamma   90.00
#
_symmetry.space_group_name_H-M   'P 1'
#
loop_
_entity.id
_entity.type
_entity.pdbx_description
1 polymer ?
#
loop_
_entity_poly.entity_id
_entity_poly.type
_entity_poly.pdbx_seq_one_letter_code
_entity_poly.pdbx_strand_id
1 'polypeptide(L)'
;PAEAEAGPHTLTANVGLTSSYRFRGIDQTYGKPALQGGFDYAHSSGLYLGNWNSNVSSGAGFPDGNLEMDFYGGYKASLGDFGLDVGGILYYYPGSQGRSLGWKADSGAVTNKEVYVAGSWKFLTLKYSYSIDDYFALRGVDATGAGTGKRTRGTGYLELNASYDLGDGWGVNGHVGRLDLKNVHNGDYTDWKIGVTKDINGWVVGASYVD
;
A
#
# COMPACT_ATOMS: atom_id res chain seq x y z
N PRO A 1 20.06 29.81 -23.48
CA PRO A 1 19.40 29.81 -22.20
C PRO A 1 20.05 28.76 -21.32
N ALA A 2 20.58 29.19 -20.15
CA ALA A 2 21.15 28.24 -19.19
C ALA A 2 19.99 27.37 -18.70
N GLU A 3 20.14 26.04 -18.79
CA GLU A 3 19.27 25.11 -18.09
C GLU A 3 19.36 25.44 -16.58
N ALA A 4 18.23 25.72 -15.97
CA ALA A 4 18.19 25.92 -14.53
C ALA A 4 18.63 24.60 -13.87
N GLU A 5 19.69 24.63 -13.06
CA GLU A 5 20.08 23.47 -12.26
C GLU A 5 18.84 22.98 -11.47
N ALA A 6 18.51 21.72 -11.63
CA ALA A 6 17.43 21.10 -10.88
C ALA A 6 17.75 21.24 -9.38
N GLY A 7 16.93 21.99 -8.65
CA GLY A 7 17.11 22.16 -7.20
C GLY A 7 17.01 20.83 -6.46
N PRO A 8 17.38 20.80 -5.16
CA PRO A 8 17.36 19.57 -4.36
C PRO A 8 15.95 19.02 -4.09
N HIS A 9 14.92 19.71 -4.53
CA HIS A 9 13.52 19.42 -4.26
C HIS A 9 12.81 18.96 -5.52
N THR A 10 12.11 17.83 -5.44
CA THR A 10 11.24 17.31 -6.51
C THR A 10 9.84 17.12 -5.94
N LEU A 11 8.83 17.65 -6.62
CA LEU A 11 7.43 17.41 -6.31
C LEU A 11 6.77 16.81 -7.55
N THR A 12 6.12 15.67 -7.38
CA THR A 12 5.35 14.99 -8.41
C THR A 12 3.93 14.76 -7.95
N ALA A 13 3.01 14.60 -8.91
CA ALA A 13 1.63 14.22 -8.65
C ALA A 13 1.20 13.18 -9.67
N ASN A 14 0.25 12.35 -9.28
CA ASN A 14 -0.32 11.34 -10.15
C ASN A 14 -1.83 11.26 -9.98
N VAL A 15 -2.51 10.80 -11.02
CA VAL A 15 -3.92 10.45 -11.00
C VAL A 15 -4.14 9.23 -11.88
N GLY A 16 -4.99 8.32 -11.43
CA GLY A 16 -5.29 7.09 -12.16
C GLY A 16 -6.72 6.64 -11.95
N LEU A 17 -7.21 5.82 -12.86
CA LEU A 17 -8.50 5.15 -12.77
C LEU A 17 -8.26 3.63 -12.93
N THR A 18 -8.76 2.84 -11.99
CA THR A 18 -8.72 1.38 -12.07
C THR A 18 -10.13 0.80 -12.04
N SER A 19 -10.34 -0.35 -12.67
CA SER A 19 -11.63 -1.05 -12.67
C SER A 19 -11.99 -1.64 -11.30
N SER A 20 -10.98 -1.96 -10.46
CA SER A 20 -11.13 -2.44 -9.09
C SER A 20 -9.84 -2.14 -8.32
N TYR A 21 -9.95 -1.66 -7.10
CA TYR A 21 -8.79 -1.43 -6.24
C TYR A 21 -8.51 -2.67 -5.39
N ARG A 22 -7.30 -3.21 -5.52
CA ARG A 22 -6.82 -4.34 -4.73
C ARG A 22 -5.66 -3.91 -3.83
N PHE A 23 -5.82 -4.14 -2.54
CA PHE A 23 -4.77 -3.93 -1.54
C PHE A 23 -4.40 -5.28 -0.90
N ARG A 24 -3.15 -5.72 -1.08
CA ARG A 24 -2.69 -7.04 -0.61
C ARG A 24 -3.67 -8.16 -1.02
N GLY A 25 -4.05 -8.21 -2.28
CA GLY A 25 -5.02 -9.16 -2.84
C GLY A 25 -6.50 -8.84 -2.56
N ILE A 26 -6.81 -8.10 -1.49
CA ILE A 26 -8.18 -7.84 -1.04
C ILE A 26 -8.81 -6.69 -1.83
N ASP A 27 -10.02 -6.92 -2.34
CA ASP A 27 -10.81 -5.92 -3.06
C ASP A 27 -11.32 -4.82 -2.12
N GLN A 28 -10.91 -3.58 -2.39
CA GLN A 28 -11.27 -2.41 -1.60
C GLN A 28 -12.50 -1.67 -2.15
N THR A 29 -12.92 -1.96 -3.36
CA THR A 29 -14.02 -1.27 -4.05
C THR A 29 -15.19 -2.17 -4.42
N TYR A 30 -15.17 -3.42 -4.00
CA TYR A 30 -16.23 -4.38 -4.27
C TYR A 30 -16.48 -4.58 -5.77
N GLY A 31 -15.39 -4.70 -6.56
CA GLY A 31 -15.42 -4.82 -8.01
C GLY A 31 -15.83 -3.55 -8.76
N LYS A 32 -15.84 -2.39 -8.09
CA LYS A 32 -16.21 -1.11 -8.69
C LYS A 32 -14.96 -0.28 -9.01
N PRO A 33 -15.05 0.67 -9.95
CA PRO A 33 -13.93 1.54 -10.29
C PRO A 33 -13.44 2.37 -9.11
N ALA A 34 -12.13 2.62 -9.08
CA ALA A 34 -11.50 3.54 -8.14
C ALA A 34 -10.77 4.65 -8.87
N LEU A 35 -11.02 5.89 -8.45
CA LEU A 35 -10.20 7.06 -8.76
C LEU A 35 -9.13 7.17 -7.69
N GLN A 36 -7.88 7.21 -8.10
CA GLN A 36 -6.71 7.16 -7.24
C GLN A 36 -5.73 8.28 -7.61
N GLY A 37 -4.97 8.76 -6.63
CA GLY A 37 -3.92 9.73 -6.92
C GLY A 37 -3.34 10.36 -5.67
N GLY A 38 -2.25 11.10 -5.86
CA GLY A 38 -1.54 11.69 -4.76
C GLY A 38 -0.38 12.58 -5.16
N PHE A 39 0.44 12.92 -4.17
CA PHE A 39 1.61 13.79 -4.28
C PHE A 39 2.80 13.12 -3.63
N ASP A 40 3.95 13.26 -4.27
CA ASP A 40 5.23 12.80 -3.74
C ASP A 40 6.24 13.96 -3.73
N TYR A 41 6.84 14.18 -2.59
CA TYR A 41 7.97 15.07 -2.42
C TYR A 41 9.23 14.25 -2.17
N ALA A 42 10.29 14.56 -2.88
CA ALA A 42 11.62 13.97 -2.66
C ALA A 42 12.68 15.07 -2.54
N HIS A 43 13.64 14.82 -1.67
CA HIS A 43 14.82 15.67 -1.49
C HIS A 43 16.07 14.91 -1.94
N SER A 44 17.04 15.60 -2.52
CA SER A 44 18.29 15.00 -3.01
C SER A 44 19.12 14.28 -1.94
N SER A 45 18.85 14.53 -0.65
CA SER A 45 19.45 13.77 0.46
C SER A 45 18.93 12.35 0.60
N GLY A 46 17.83 11.99 -0.11
CA GLY A 46 17.13 10.71 0.04
C GLY A 46 15.85 10.79 0.89
N LEU A 47 15.62 11.89 1.60
CA LEU A 47 14.36 12.09 2.34
C LEU A 47 13.17 12.23 1.37
N TYR A 48 12.03 11.65 1.72
CA TYR A 48 10.79 11.78 0.98
C TYR A 48 9.57 11.81 1.89
N LEU A 49 8.51 12.41 1.40
CA LEU A 49 7.17 12.43 1.98
C LEU A 49 6.16 12.25 0.86
N GLY A 50 5.03 11.64 1.14
CA GLY A 50 3.97 11.50 0.16
C GLY A 50 2.60 11.35 0.80
N ASN A 51 1.61 11.56 -0.06
CA ASN A 51 0.21 11.26 0.21
C ASN A 51 -0.39 10.57 -1.01
N TRP A 52 -1.12 9.52 -0.78
CA TRP A 52 -1.90 8.83 -1.80
C TRP A 52 -3.33 8.64 -1.32
N ASN A 53 -4.29 8.66 -2.22
CA ASN A 53 -5.70 8.59 -1.89
C ASN A 53 -6.45 7.72 -2.90
N SER A 54 -7.51 7.06 -2.43
CA SER A 54 -8.43 6.28 -3.25
C SER A 54 -9.83 6.30 -2.67
N ASN A 55 -10.86 6.28 -3.52
CA ASN A 55 -12.16 5.86 -3.03
C ASN A 55 -12.13 4.36 -2.69
N VAL A 56 -12.84 4.00 -1.63
CA VAL A 56 -13.07 2.62 -1.18
C VAL A 56 -14.57 2.40 -0.98
N SER A 57 -14.97 1.14 -0.85
CA SER A 57 -16.37 0.79 -0.62
C SER A 57 -16.57 0.33 0.82
N SER A 58 -17.52 0.90 1.52
CA SER A 58 -17.91 0.44 2.86
C SER A 58 -18.34 -1.04 2.88
N GLY A 59 -18.84 -1.55 1.75
CA GLY A 59 -19.18 -2.97 1.58
C GLY A 59 -17.98 -3.91 1.53
N ALA A 60 -16.77 -3.40 1.26
CA ALA A 60 -15.54 -4.19 1.19
C ALA A 60 -14.87 -4.44 2.57
N GLY A 61 -15.59 -4.24 3.66
CA GLY A 61 -15.11 -4.50 5.02
C GLY A 61 -14.56 -3.27 5.73
N PHE A 62 -14.54 -2.10 5.08
CA PHE A 62 -14.26 -0.84 5.76
C PHE A 62 -15.56 -0.22 6.24
N PRO A 63 -15.71 0.00 7.55
CA PRO A 63 -16.95 0.50 8.11
C PRO A 63 -17.16 1.95 7.71
N ASP A 64 -18.31 2.25 7.14
CA ASP A 64 -18.84 3.59 6.87
C ASP A 64 -17.88 4.56 6.15
N GLY A 65 -16.73 4.10 5.73
CA GLY A 65 -15.71 4.88 5.01
C GLY A 65 -15.83 4.67 3.50
N ASN A 66 -15.68 5.73 2.72
CA ASN A 66 -15.62 5.66 1.26
C ASN A 66 -14.36 6.32 0.70
N LEU A 67 -13.43 6.70 1.57
CA LEU A 67 -12.15 7.30 1.21
C LEU A 67 -11.03 6.66 2.05
N GLU A 68 -9.92 6.36 1.39
CA GLU A 68 -8.63 6.01 1.96
C GLU A 68 -7.65 7.14 1.69
N MET A 69 -6.90 7.52 2.72
CA MET A 69 -5.84 8.52 2.65
C MET A 69 -4.59 7.95 3.30
N ASP A 70 -3.52 7.84 2.54
CA ASP A 70 -2.24 7.33 3.01
C ASP A 70 -1.24 8.48 3.12
N PHE A 71 -0.58 8.58 4.26
CA PHE A 71 0.51 9.52 4.51
C PHE A 71 1.77 8.72 4.80
N TYR A 72 2.81 8.92 4.03
CA TYR A 72 4.05 8.17 4.17
C TYR A 72 5.27 9.07 4.08
N GLY A 73 6.36 8.56 4.62
CA GLY A 73 7.65 9.23 4.52
C GLY A 73 8.78 8.32 4.97
N GLY A 74 9.97 8.67 4.54
CA GLY A 74 11.12 7.84 4.82
C GLY A 74 12.41 8.37 4.22
N TYR A 75 13.35 7.46 4.09
CA TYR A 75 14.67 7.71 3.55
C TYR A 75 15.07 6.62 2.56
N LYS A 76 15.47 7.03 1.37
CA LYS A 76 16.01 6.15 0.32
C LYS A 76 17.50 6.39 0.14
N ALA A 77 18.25 5.32 0.00
CA ALA A 77 19.67 5.35 -0.36
C ALA A 77 19.93 4.34 -1.49
N SER A 78 20.94 4.62 -2.32
CA SER A 78 21.35 3.74 -3.40
C SER A 78 22.86 3.54 -3.39
N LEU A 79 23.30 2.31 -3.66
CA LEU A 79 24.70 1.94 -3.84
C LEU A 79 24.82 1.01 -5.06
N GLY A 80 25.21 1.58 -6.20
CA GLY A 80 25.19 0.86 -7.48
C GLY A 80 23.76 0.40 -7.82
N ASP A 81 23.61 -0.89 -8.12
CA ASP A 81 22.32 -1.51 -8.46
C ASP A 81 21.44 -1.78 -7.23
N PHE A 82 21.96 -1.57 -6.02
CA PHE A 82 21.22 -1.81 -4.79
C PHE A 82 20.58 -0.54 -4.26
N GLY A 83 19.30 -0.65 -3.87
CA GLY A 83 18.57 0.41 -3.18
C GLY A 83 18.13 -0.05 -1.80
N LEU A 84 18.06 0.88 -0.87
CA LEU A 84 17.47 0.73 0.46
C LEU A 84 16.38 1.78 0.64
N ASP A 85 15.25 1.39 1.19
CA ASP A 85 14.15 2.29 1.57
C ASP A 85 13.69 1.93 2.97
N VAL A 86 13.70 2.91 3.89
CA VAL A 86 13.17 2.76 5.24
C VAL A 86 12.17 3.87 5.52
N GLY A 87 11.02 3.54 6.04
CA GLY A 87 9.98 4.54 6.24
C GLY A 87 8.81 4.08 7.10
N GLY A 88 7.82 4.93 7.14
CA GLY A 88 6.55 4.67 7.80
C GLY A 88 5.37 5.12 6.95
N ILE A 89 4.22 4.53 7.19
CA ILE A 89 2.97 4.85 6.54
C ILE A 89 1.82 4.82 7.54
N LEU A 90 0.93 5.80 7.40
CA LEU A 90 -0.37 5.85 8.06
C LEU A 90 -1.46 5.70 7.00
N TYR A 91 -2.20 4.60 7.06
CA TYR A 91 -3.47 4.42 6.38
C TYR A 91 -4.58 5.03 7.23
N TYR A 92 -5.36 5.92 6.66
CA TYR A 92 -6.43 6.64 7.35
C TYR A 92 -7.73 6.61 6.54
N TYR A 93 -8.81 6.22 7.19
CA TYR A 93 -10.14 6.13 6.57
C TYR A 93 -11.08 7.14 7.24
N PRO A 94 -11.13 8.39 6.75
CA PRO A 94 -11.98 9.44 7.33
C PRO A 94 -13.47 9.07 7.29
N GLY A 95 -14.17 9.36 8.36
CA GLY A 95 -15.59 9.05 8.51
C GLY A 95 -15.91 7.60 8.87
N SER A 96 -14.93 6.68 8.81
CA SER A 96 -15.11 5.29 9.23
C SER A 96 -15.28 5.19 10.75
N GLN A 97 -15.97 4.12 11.20
CA GLN A 97 -16.18 3.83 12.62
C GLN A 97 -15.70 2.41 12.93
N GLY A 98 -14.61 2.29 13.70
CA GLY A 98 -14.02 1.01 14.08
C GLY A 98 -15.01 0.04 14.71
N ARG A 99 -15.91 0.50 15.58
CA ARG A 99 -16.91 -0.33 16.26
C ARG A 99 -17.98 -0.94 15.35
N SER A 100 -18.19 -0.44 14.13
CA SER A 100 -19.15 -1.03 13.18
C SER A 100 -18.76 -2.45 12.75
N LEU A 101 -17.51 -2.85 12.95
CA LEU A 101 -17.00 -4.19 12.59
C LEU A 101 -17.03 -5.21 13.73
N GLY A 102 -17.78 -4.99 14.80
CA GLY A 102 -18.06 -5.95 15.86
C GLY A 102 -16.88 -6.47 16.71
N TRP A 103 -15.66 -6.48 16.18
CA TRP A 103 -14.44 -6.93 16.88
C TRP A 103 -13.48 -5.79 17.18
N LYS A 104 -13.85 -4.57 16.87
CA LYS A 104 -13.03 -3.38 17.15
C LYS A 104 -13.38 -2.79 18.50
N ALA A 105 -12.35 -2.53 19.29
CA ALA A 105 -12.56 -2.05 20.66
C ALA A 105 -12.89 -0.56 20.75
N ASP A 106 -12.54 0.23 19.71
CA ASP A 106 -12.51 1.68 19.80
C ASP A 106 -13.50 2.38 18.86
N SER A 107 -14.06 3.48 19.35
CA SER A 107 -14.93 4.38 18.62
C SER A 107 -14.10 5.46 17.90
N GLY A 108 -13.41 5.13 16.87
CA GLY A 108 -12.62 6.08 16.08
C GLY A 108 -12.54 5.66 14.64
N ALA A 109 -11.99 6.54 13.80
CA ALA A 109 -11.71 6.20 12.43
C ALA A 109 -10.75 4.99 12.36
N VAL A 110 -10.97 4.12 11.37
CA VAL A 110 -10.07 3.02 11.11
C VAL A 110 -8.74 3.59 10.65
N THR A 111 -7.66 3.12 11.27
CA THR A 111 -6.28 3.46 10.88
C THR A 111 -5.40 2.22 10.92
N ASN A 112 -4.34 2.24 10.13
CA ASN A 112 -3.22 1.32 10.29
C ASN A 112 -1.92 2.12 10.22
N LYS A 113 -0.99 1.81 11.10
CA LYS A 113 0.34 2.45 11.14
C LYS A 113 1.39 1.39 10.97
N GLU A 114 2.21 1.54 9.95
CA GLU A 114 3.29 0.60 9.68
C GLU A 114 4.63 1.31 9.59
N VAL A 115 5.67 0.62 9.99
CA VAL A 115 7.06 0.91 9.61
C VAL A 115 7.50 -0.15 8.62
N TYR A 116 8.40 0.20 7.70
CA TYR A 116 8.86 -0.74 6.70
C TYR A 116 10.34 -0.56 6.37
N VAL A 117 10.89 -1.65 5.86
CA VAL A 117 12.21 -1.67 5.22
C VAL A 117 12.08 -2.40 3.88
N ALA A 118 12.69 -1.85 2.84
CA ALA A 118 12.76 -2.48 1.54
C ALA A 118 14.18 -2.44 0.99
N GLY A 119 14.58 -3.54 0.35
CA GLY A 119 15.80 -3.65 -0.43
C GLY A 119 15.45 -3.87 -1.88
N SER A 120 16.08 -3.15 -2.80
CA SER A 120 15.91 -3.33 -4.24
C SER A 120 17.22 -3.74 -4.92
N TRP A 121 17.10 -4.56 -5.93
CA TRP A 121 18.20 -4.95 -6.81
C TRP A 121 17.70 -5.10 -8.24
N LYS A 122 18.18 -4.24 -9.12
CA LYS A 122 17.72 -4.17 -10.53
C LYS A 122 16.18 -4.02 -10.58
N PHE A 123 15.50 -5.03 -11.09
CA PHE A 123 14.04 -5.05 -11.26
C PHE A 123 13.26 -5.68 -10.09
N LEU A 124 13.96 -6.13 -9.04
CA LEU A 124 13.38 -6.78 -7.88
C LEU A 124 13.35 -5.85 -6.65
N THR A 125 12.30 -5.92 -5.86
CA THR A 125 12.19 -5.25 -4.56
C THR A 125 11.58 -6.21 -3.54
N LEU A 126 12.30 -6.46 -2.44
CA LEU A 126 11.80 -7.18 -1.27
C LEU A 126 11.49 -6.15 -0.20
N LYS A 127 10.26 -6.18 0.33
CA LYS A 127 9.82 -5.25 1.39
C LYS A 127 9.17 -6.02 2.54
N TYR A 128 9.46 -5.57 3.76
CA TYR A 128 8.78 -6.03 4.97
C TYR A 128 8.14 -4.85 5.67
N SER A 129 6.82 -4.94 5.91
CA SER A 129 6.01 -3.97 6.63
C SER A 129 5.58 -4.57 7.98
N TYR A 130 5.63 -3.77 9.03
CA TYR A 130 5.31 -4.17 10.39
C TYR A 130 4.33 -3.17 11.01
N SER A 131 3.16 -3.64 11.44
CA SER A 131 2.15 -2.81 12.09
C SER A 131 2.55 -2.50 13.53
N ILE A 132 2.76 -1.22 13.80
CA ILE A 132 3.11 -0.71 15.14
C ILE A 132 1.90 -0.43 16.01
N ASP A 133 0.69 -0.56 15.45
CA ASP A 133 -0.61 -0.47 16.13
C ASP A 133 -1.48 -1.68 15.71
N ASP A 134 -2.74 -1.74 16.14
CA ASP A 134 -3.65 -2.79 15.69
C ASP A 134 -3.89 -2.69 14.18
N TYR A 135 -3.71 -3.79 13.47
CA TYR A 135 -3.83 -3.87 12.02
C TYR A 135 -5.26 -3.50 11.60
N PHE A 136 -5.41 -2.34 10.95
CA PHE A 136 -6.72 -1.74 10.58
C PHE A 136 -7.72 -1.78 11.74
N ALA A 137 -7.26 -1.46 12.95
CA ALA A 137 -8.01 -1.48 14.20
C ALA A 137 -8.64 -2.86 14.56
N LEU A 138 -8.22 -3.96 13.92
CA LEU A 138 -8.71 -5.31 14.21
C LEU A 138 -8.28 -5.78 15.60
N ARG A 139 -9.09 -6.63 16.21
CA ARG A 139 -8.75 -7.39 17.42
C ARG A 139 -8.68 -8.87 17.11
N GLY A 140 -8.02 -9.59 17.99
CA GLY A 140 -7.83 -11.02 17.85
C GLY A 140 -9.16 -11.79 17.80
N VAL A 141 -9.15 -12.86 17.01
CA VAL A 141 -10.29 -13.78 16.83
C VAL A 141 -9.79 -15.20 17.03
N ASP A 142 -10.52 -16.01 17.80
CA ASP A 142 -10.17 -17.41 18.04
C ASP A 142 -10.72 -18.38 16.98
N ALA A 143 -10.49 -19.68 17.17
CA ALA A 143 -10.94 -20.71 16.24
C ALA A 143 -12.46 -20.86 16.14
N THR A 144 -13.22 -20.30 17.06
CA THR A 144 -14.69 -20.29 17.04
C THR A 144 -15.27 -19.07 16.35
N GLY A 145 -14.40 -18.11 15.95
CA GLY A 145 -14.79 -16.82 15.41
C GLY A 145 -15.11 -15.77 16.50
N ALA A 146 -14.89 -16.10 17.78
CA ALA A 146 -15.13 -15.18 18.87
C ALA A 146 -13.97 -14.19 19.03
N GLY A 147 -14.30 -12.92 19.32
CA GLY A 147 -13.30 -11.90 19.62
C GLY A 147 -12.59 -12.19 20.95
N THR A 148 -11.26 -12.18 20.93
CA THR A 148 -10.42 -12.44 22.10
C THR A 148 -9.97 -11.17 22.82
N GLY A 149 -10.19 -9.98 22.24
CA GLY A 149 -9.69 -8.71 22.73
C GLY A 149 -8.17 -8.53 22.58
N LYS A 150 -7.41 -9.55 22.13
CA LYS A 150 -5.97 -9.45 21.92
C LYS A 150 -5.66 -8.45 20.81
N ARG A 151 -4.53 -7.78 20.95
CA ARG A 151 -4.07 -6.81 19.94
C ARG A 151 -3.52 -7.53 18.71
N THR A 152 -3.74 -6.94 17.54
CA THR A 152 -3.16 -7.39 16.27
C THR A 152 -1.89 -6.62 15.90
N ARG A 153 -1.41 -5.75 16.78
CA ARG A 153 -0.07 -5.13 16.67
C ARG A 153 0.99 -6.21 16.45
N GLY A 154 1.92 -5.95 15.55
CA GLY A 154 2.94 -6.92 15.17
C GLY A 154 2.56 -7.76 13.96
N THR A 155 1.41 -7.50 13.35
CA THR A 155 1.07 -8.04 12.03
C THR A 155 2.16 -7.63 11.05
N GLY A 156 2.69 -8.61 10.31
CA GLY A 156 3.74 -8.45 9.34
C GLY A 156 3.26 -8.74 7.92
N TYR A 157 3.78 -8.01 6.95
CA TYR A 157 3.57 -8.31 5.54
C TYR A 157 4.91 -8.30 4.81
N LEU A 158 5.28 -9.47 4.29
CA LEU A 158 6.47 -9.65 3.45
C LEU A 158 6.05 -9.72 2.00
N GLU A 159 6.66 -8.91 1.14
CA GLU A 159 6.33 -8.86 -0.27
C GLU A 159 7.58 -8.83 -1.16
N LEU A 160 7.52 -9.54 -2.26
CA LEU A 160 8.47 -9.46 -3.36
C LEU A 160 7.77 -8.89 -4.59
N ASN A 161 8.31 -7.82 -5.11
CA ASN A 161 7.83 -7.15 -6.31
C ASN A 161 8.89 -7.25 -7.42
N ALA A 162 8.43 -7.40 -8.65
CA ALA A 162 9.26 -7.34 -9.85
C ALA A 162 8.63 -6.37 -10.85
N SER A 163 9.46 -5.53 -11.49
CA SER A 163 9.02 -4.64 -12.56
C SER A 163 10.12 -4.58 -13.61
N TYR A 164 9.80 -4.96 -14.84
CA TYR A 164 10.77 -5.05 -15.92
C TYR A 164 10.28 -4.28 -17.14
N ASP A 165 11.17 -3.41 -17.66
CA ASP A 165 10.94 -2.65 -18.87
C ASP A 165 11.30 -3.52 -20.09
N LEU A 166 10.33 -3.73 -20.99
CA LEU A 166 10.49 -4.49 -22.23
C LEU A 166 10.90 -3.61 -23.41
N GLY A 167 11.01 -2.30 -23.19
CA GLY A 167 11.25 -1.31 -24.26
C GLY A 167 9.95 -0.85 -24.94
N ASP A 168 10.09 0.19 -25.75
CA ASP A 168 8.98 0.79 -26.52
C ASP A 168 7.78 1.15 -25.65
N GLY A 169 7.97 1.48 -24.36
CA GLY A 169 6.93 1.81 -23.39
C GLY A 169 6.17 0.60 -22.85
N TRP A 170 6.55 -0.64 -23.20
CA TRP A 170 5.97 -1.84 -22.61
C TRP A 170 6.67 -2.21 -21.30
N GLY A 171 5.89 -2.60 -20.30
CA GLY A 171 6.39 -3.12 -19.04
C GLY A 171 5.62 -4.35 -18.58
N VAL A 172 6.29 -5.20 -17.82
CA VAL A 172 5.65 -6.31 -17.09
C VAL A 172 5.94 -6.17 -15.61
N ASN A 173 4.99 -6.57 -14.78
CA ASN A 173 5.17 -6.55 -13.34
C ASN A 173 4.59 -7.80 -12.68
N GLY A 174 5.16 -8.16 -11.55
CA GLY A 174 4.74 -9.27 -10.72
C GLY A 174 4.84 -8.92 -9.25
N HIS A 175 4.04 -9.56 -8.45
CA HIS A 175 4.01 -9.42 -7.01
C HIS A 175 3.63 -10.73 -6.36
N VAL A 176 4.23 -11.02 -5.22
CA VAL A 176 3.78 -12.02 -4.27
C VAL A 176 3.97 -11.48 -2.86
N GLY A 177 2.95 -11.63 -2.02
CA GLY A 177 2.96 -11.17 -0.63
C GLY A 177 2.43 -12.21 0.34
N ARG A 178 2.89 -12.14 1.58
CA ARG A 178 2.42 -12.97 2.68
C ARG A 178 2.11 -12.12 3.89
N LEU A 179 0.85 -12.13 4.31
CA LEU A 179 0.40 -11.55 5.57
C LEU A 179 0.50 -12.59 6.70
N ASP A 180 1.13 -12.20 7.82
CA ASP A 180 1.09 -12.88 9.11
C ASP A 180 0.23 -12.03 10.05
N LEU A 181 -1.06 -12.35 10.18
CA LEU A 181 -2.03 -11.57 10.93
C LEU A 181 -2.08 -12.02 12.39
N LYS A 182 -1.52 -11.23 13.28
CA LYS A 182 -1.38 -11.57 14.70
C LYS A 182 -2.69 -11.75 15.42
N ASN A 183 -2.79 -12.85 16.19
CA ASN A 183 -3.92 -13.18 17.05
C ASN A 183 -5.27 -13.35 16.35
N VAL A 184 -5.29 -13.54 15.04
CA VAL A 184 -6.50 -13.88 14.28
C VAL A 184 -6.35 -15.29 13.75
N HIS A 185 -7.22 -16.19 14.17
CA HIS A 185 -7.18 -17.58 13.73
C HIS A 185 -7.49 -17.66 12.23
N ASN A 186 -6.64 -18.35 11.46
CA ASN A 186 -6.69 -18.43 10.00
C ASN A 186 -6.71 -17.06 9.28
N GLY A 187 -6.12 -16.03 9.92
CA GLY A 187 -6.03 -14.70 9.33
C GLY A 187 -4.88 -14.52 8.34
N ASP A 188 -3.93 -15.44 8.33
CA ASP A 188 -2.76 -15.41 7.44
C ASP A 188 -3.17 -15.79 6.02
N TYR A 189 -2.64 -15.06 5.04
CA TYR A 189 -2.86 -15.40 3.63
C TYR A 189 -1.69 -14.97 2.77
N THR A 190 -1.68 -15.49 1.54
CA THR A 190 -0.74 -15.11 0.48
C THR A 190 -1.54 -14.54 -0.68
N ASP A 191 -1.07 -13.48 -1.27
CA ASP A 191 -1.61 -12.89 -2.48
C ASP A 191 -0.54 -12.78 -3.57
N TRP A 192 -0.97 -12.66 -4.81
CA TRP A 192 -0.05 -12.47 -5.94
C TRP A 192 -0.71 -11.69 -7.07
N LYS A 193 0.13 -11.08 -7.89
CA LYS A 193 -0.30 -10.33 -9.07
C LYS A 193 0.68 -10.53 -10.22
N ILE A 194 0.13 -10.56 -11.42
CA ILE A 194 0.89 -10.41 -12.66
C ILE A 194 0.21 -9.36 -13.54
N GLY A 195 0.99 -8.49 -14.16
CA GLY A 195 0.46 -7.39 -14.96
C GLY A 195 1.34 -7.00 -16.12
N VAL A 196 0.73 -6.32 -17.06
CA VAL A 196 1.38 -5.69 -18.21
C VAL A 196 0.95 -4.23 -18.29
N THR A 197 1.86 -3.36 -18.70
CA THR A 197 1.61 -1.94 -18.88
C THR A 197 2.09 -1.45 -20.24
N LYS A 198 1.49 -0.39 -20.73
CA LYS A 198 1.93 0.34 -21.94
C LYS A 198 1.90 1.82 -21.64
N ASP A 199 3.03 2.49 -21.77
CA ASP A 199 3.10 3.95 -21.83
C ASP A 199 2.81 4.42 -23.25
N ILE A 200 1.87 5.35 -23.37
CA ILE A 200 1.48 6.00 -24.61
C ILE A 200 1.60 7.51 -24.39
N ASN A 201 2.78 8.05 -24.62
CA ASN A 201 3.07 9.49 -24.46
C ASN A 201 2.72 10.04 -23.06
N GLY A 202 3.09 9.31 -22.01
CA GLY A 202 2.84 9.69 -20.62
C GLY A 202 1.51 9.15 -20.04
N TRP A 203 0.65 8.53 -20.87
CA TRP A 203 -0.52 7.79 -20.41
C TRP A 203 -0.16 6.32 -20.23
N VAL A 204 -0.16 5.85 -18.99
CA VAL A 204 0.11 4.44 -18.72
C VAL A 204 -1.20 3.65 -18.62
N VAL A 205 -1.40 2.75 -19.57
CA VAL A 205 -2.53 1.80 -19.58
C VAL A 205 -2.01 0.44 -19.13
N GLY A 206 -2.74 -0.24 -18.24
CA GLY A 206 -2.33 -1.54 -17.72
C GLY A 206 -3.48 -2.51 -17.54
N ALA A 207 -3.13 -3.79 -17.56
CA ALA A 207 -4.01 -4.88 -17.17
C ALA A 207 -3.26 -5.82 -16.22
N SER A 208 -3.94 -6.31 -15.20
CA SER A 208 -3.36 -7.26 -14.26
C SER A 208 -4.40 -8.26 -13.77
N TYR A 209 -3.90 -9.44 -13.43
CA TYR A 209 -4.62 -10.44 -12.66
C TYR A 209 -4.09 -10.43 -11.23
N VAL A 210 -5.00 -10.49 -10.26
CA VAL A 210 -4.71 -10.49 -8.81
C VAL A 210 -5.52 -11.59 -8.14
N ASP A 211 -4.85 -12.35 -7.26
CA ASP A 211 -5.49 -13.40 -6.46
C ASP A 211 -4.92 -13.40 -5.03
#